data_ab28c0251f8616ac16cf2b96a81d44c5
#
_entry.id   ab28c0251f8616ac16cf2b96a81d44c5
#
_cell.length_a   1.000
_cell.length_b   1.000
_cell.length_c   1.000
_cell.angle_alpha   90.00
_cell.angle_beta   90.00
_cell.angle_gamma   90.00
#
_symmetry.space_group_name_H-M   'P 1'
#
loop_
_entity.id
_entity.type
_entity.pdbx_description
1 polymer ?
#
loop_
_entity_poly.entity_id
_entity_poly.type
_entity_poly.pdbx_seq_one_letter_code
_entity_poly.pdbx_strand_id
1 'polypeptide(L)'
;MKQTKDKLIFKVSLLSISLFLMMAPQISSALPLMYHAFPGIDKAGVETLSTVPNFGIVVGLLISPILVRIVGQKPTIIAGLLITLVTGTFPMYASAYVPILISRFLIGFGIGLFNSLAVSLIPQFYKSNEEELASMIGFQNVMGSVGAALASFMLSYLVTISWHAAFAIYFLVIPALLLFMFFVPLPKKKTQKSTTIKTVEKKQTVNGKVVLISILMFFIFMFYMPISFALPSFIVDEGIGTTSTAALIAAISTLVGIPIGASFGFFFKRLHDKVFPLGFALVALGFILISISSNVAFLFVSVIVLGFGFGIGVPYMYNWLDWAAPEGSINLETTVVLVLVNIGCFISPTVINLIGGVFGSTSPRAIMVLSAAAFIIIFGYALLHYLKVHHQQLKAN
;
A
#
# COMPACT_ATOMS: atom_id res chain seq x y z
N MET A 1 2.34 -9.79 -33.66
CA MET A 1 2.31 -9.67 -32.19
C MET A 1 3.60 -10.07 -31.48
N LYS A 2 4.39 -11.10 -31.92
CA LYS A 2 5.66 -11.44 -31.26
C LYS A 2 6.68 -10.28 -31.20
N GLN A 3 6.93 -9.58 -32.31
CA GLN A 3 7.90 -8.48 -32.36
C GLN A 3 7.56 -7.22 -31.51
N THR A 4 6.30 -7.05 -31.09
CA THR A 4 5.90 -5.87 -30.31
C THR A 4 6.13 -6.07 -28.81
N LYS A 5 6.06 -7.31 -28.33
CA LYS A 5 6.19 -7.66 -26.91
C LYS A 5 7.62 -7.51 -26.38
N ASP A 6 8.60 -7.69 -27.26
CA ASP A 6 10.02 -7.62 -26.92
C ASP A 6 10.56 -6.18 -26.93
N LYS A 7 9.77 -5.22 -27.43
CA LYS A 7 10.16 -3.82 -27.44
C LYS A 7 10.12 -3.22 -26.04
N LEU A 8 11.19 -2.56 -25.64
CA LEU A 8 11.32 -1.89 -24.33
C LEU A 8 10.13 -0.95 -24.06
N ILE A 9 9.66 -0.20 -25.06
CA ILE A 9 8.54 0.72 -24.92
C ILE A 9 7.24 0.01 -24.53
N PHE A 10 7.01 -1.21 -25.03
CA PHE A 10 5.84 -2.00 -24.63
C PHE A 10 5.93 -2.44 -23.16
N LYS A 11 7.10 -2.93 -22.73
CA LYS A 11 7.35 -3.34 -21.33
C LYS A 11 7.17 -2.17 -20.38
N VAL A 12 7.78 -1.04 -20.69
CA VAL A 12 7.63 0.21 -19.93
C VAL A 12 6.17 0.64 -19.87
N SER A 13 5.45 0.60 -21.00
CA SER A 13 4.03 0.99 -21.06
C SER A 13 3.14 0.08 -20.24
N LEU A 14 3.42 -1.23 -20.23
CA LEU A 14 2.66 -2.20 -19.45
C LEU A 14 2.92 -2.02 -17.94
N LEU A 15 4.17 -1.75 -17.55
CA LEU A 15 4.57 -1.57 -16.16
C LEU A 15 4.21 -0.19 -15.60
N SER A 16 4.05 0.83 -16.45
CA SER A 16 3.84 2.21 -16.03
C SER A 16 2.58 2.42 -15.18
N ILE A 17 1.53 1.62 -15.39
CA ILE A 17 0.31 1.70 -14.59
C ILE A 17 0.54 1.29 -13.13
N SER A 18 1.52 0.44 -12.87
CA SER A 18 1.87 -0.01 -11.52
C SER A 18 2.55 1.07 -10.68
N LEU A 19 3.09 2.14 -11.29
CA LEU A 19 3.68 3.27 -10.56
C LEU A 19 2.69 3.94 -9.62
N PHE A 20 1.38 3.91 -9.93
CA PHE A 20 0.36 4.64 -9.19
C PHE A 20 -0.27 3.85 -8.04
N LEU A 21 0.03 2.54 -7.92
CA LEU A 21 -0.58 1.68 -6.93
C LEU A 21 -0.31 2.11 -5.47
N MET A 22 0.85 2.74 -5.22
CA MET A 22 1.26 3.21 -3.90
C MET A 22 1.42 4.74 -3.81
N MET A 23 0.88 5.50 -4.77
CA MET A 23 1.06 6.96 -4.82
C MET A 23 0.10 7.71 -3.90
N ALA A 24 -1.11 7.19 -3.66
CA ALA A 24 -2.16 7.90 -2.95
C ALA A 24 -1.77 8.35 -1.52
N PRO A 25 -1.08 7.56 -0.68
CA PRO A 25 -0.71 7.99 0.66
C PRO A 25 0.42 9.03 0.70
N GLN A 26 1.16 9.23 -0.39
CA GLN A 26 2.35 10.11 -0.39
C GLN A 26 2.03 11.56 -0.09
N ILE A 27 0.78 12.01 -0.36
CA ILE A 27 0.31 13.36 -0.03
C ILE A 27 0.37 13.68 1.47
N SER A 28 0.53 12.69 2.34
CA SER A 28 0.61 12.88 3.79
C SER A 28 1.74 13.82 4.22
N SER A 29 2.80 13.99 3.41
CA SER A 29 3.84 14.98 3.65
C SER A 29 3.31 16.42 3.64
N ALA A 30 2.16 16.70 3.01
CA ALA A 30 1.52 18.00 3.00
C ALA A 30 0.55 18.21 4.19
N LEU A 31 0.22 17.18 4.99
CA LEU A 31 -0.74 17.28 6.09
C LEU A 31 -0.42 18.40 7.09
N PRO A 32 0.84 18.63 7.51
CA PRO A 32 1.15 19.73 8.42
C PRO A 32 0.67 21.11 7.91
N LEU A 33 0.74 21.34 6.59
CA LEU A 33 0.22 22.55 5.96
C LEU A 33 -1.31 22.57 5.88
N MET A 34 -1.93 21.41 5.73
CA MET A 34 -3.37 21.25 5.57
C MET A 34 -4.12 21.44 6.89
N TYR A 35 -3.52 21.17 8.06
CA TYR A 35 -4.14 21.47 9.36
C TYR A 35 -4.50 22.95 9.49
N HIS A 36 -3.65 23.86 9.01
CA HIS A 36 -3.91 25.28 9.02
C HIS A 36 -4.95 25.71 7.96
N ALA A 37 -5.08 24.94 6.90
CA ALA A 37 -6.02 25.23 5.83
C ALA A 37 -7.49 24.84 6.18
N PHE A 38 -7.68 23.92 7.14
CA PHE A 38 -9.00 23.41 7.55
C PHE A 38 -9.25 23.60 9.05
N PRO A 39 -9.31 24.84 9.56
CA PRO A 39 -9.39 25.10 11.00
C PRO A 39 -10.70 24.61 11.69
N GLY A 40 -11.73 24.26 10.91
CA GLY A 40 -13.00 23.71 11.41
C GLY A 40 -13.06 22.17 11.39
N ILE A 41 -12.01 21.51 10.94
CA ILE A 41 -11.93 20.04 10.84
C ILE A 41 -10.95 19.54 11.91
N ASP A 42 -11.35 18.50 12.63
CA ASP A 42 -10.48 17.87 13.62
C ASP A 42 -9.25 17.20 12.97
N LYS A 43 -8.25 16.90 13.78
CA LYS A 43 -6.98 16.32 13.30
C LYS A 43 -7.21 15.01 12.53
N ALA A 44 -8.05 14.12 13.08
CA ALA A 44 -8.35 12.85 12.45
C ALA A 44 -9.02 13.03 11.08
N GLY A 45 -9.89 14.03 10.93
CA GLY A 45 -10.52 14.39 9.66
C GLY A 45 -9.50 14.82 8.61
N VAL A 46 -8.53 15.68 8.97
CA VAL A 46 -7.47 16.09 8.03
C VAL A 46 -6.56 14.91 7.66
N GLU A 47 -6.17 14.09 8.62
CA GLU A 47 -5.37 12.86 8.38
C GLU A 47 -6.12 11.87 7.47
N THR A 48 -7.45 11.80 7.58
CA THR A 48 -8.31 10.96 6.73
C THR A 48 -8.17 11.30 5.25
N LEU A 49 -7.82 12.54 4.89
CA LEU A 49 -7.53 12.88 3.49
C LEU A 49 -6.39 12.05 2.89
N SER A 50 -5.45 11.55 3.68
CA SER A 50 -4.38 10.67 3.22
C SER A 50 -4.80 9.19 3.17
N THR A 51 -5.77 8.77 3.95
CA THR A 51 -6.14 7.36 4.11
C THR A 51 -7.46 6.96 3.45
N VAL A 52 -8.37 7.92 3.20
CA VAL A 52 -9.64 7.64 2.50
C VAL A 52 -9.47 7.02 1.10
N PRO A 53 -8.37 7.22 0.35
CA PRO A 53 -8.15 6.48 -0.88
C PRO A 53 -8.13 4.96 -0.69
N ASN A 54 -7.71 4.44 0.47
CA ASN A 54 -7.74 3.00 0.74
C ASN A 54 -9.18 2.46 0.69
N PHE A 55 -10.15 3.20 1.21
CA PHE A 55 -11.57 2.81 1.07
C PHE A 55 -12.02 2.87 -0.40
N GLY A 56 -11.61 3.90 -1.13
CA GLY A 56 -11.85 3.98 -2.58
C GLY A 56 -11.28 2.78 -3.34
N ILE A 57 -10.05 2.34 -2.98
CA ILE A 57 -9.41 1.15 -3.58
C ILE A 57 -10.28 -0.10 -3.36
N VAL A 58 -10.83 -0.30 -2.16
CA VAL A 58 -11.71 -1.45 -1.89
C VAL A 58 -12.91 -1.43 -2.84
N VAL A 59 -13.59 -0.30 -2.95
CA VAL A 59 -14.76 -0.17 -3.83
C VAL A 59 -14.38 -0.38 -5.30
N GLY A 60 -13.26 0.20 -5.73
CA GLY A 60 -12.74 0.03 -7.09
C GLY A 60 -12.37 -1.43 -7.41
N LEU A 61 -11.72 -2.13 -6.48
CA LEU A 61 -11.37 -3.55 -6.62
C LEU A 61 -12.62 -4.44 -6.78
N LEU A 62 -13.67 -4.17 -6.01
CA LEU A 62 -14.92 -4.93 -6.09
C LEU A 62 -15.70 -4.65 -7.38
N ILE A 63 -15.65 -3.43 -7.90
CA ILE A 63 -16.33 -3.01 -9.12
C ILE A 63 -15.55 -3.39 -10.39
N SER A 64 -14.22 -3.44 -10.32
CA SER A 64 -13.35 -3.71 -11.48
C SER A 64 -13.76 -4.96 -12.29
N PRO A 65 -14.02 -6.14 -11.72
CA PRO A 65 -14.42 -7.32 -12.49
C PRO A 65 -15.74 -7.12 -13.24
N ILE A 66 -16.68 -6.36 -12.66
CA ILE A 66 -17.97 -6.03 -13.29
C ILE A 66 -17.74 -5.12 -14.48
N LEU A 67 -16.94 -4.08 -14.30
CA LEU A 67 -16.65 -3.12 -15.36
C LEU A 67 -15.87 -3.78 -16.51
N VAL A 68 -14.90 -4.65 -16.20
CA VAL A 68 -14.18 -5.44 -17.20
C VAL A 68 -15.13 -6.33 -18.01
N ARG A 69 -16.15 -6.92 -17.40
CA ARG A 69 -17.18 -7.69 -18.12
C ARG A 69 -18.02 -6.83 -19.07
N ILE A 70 -18.28 -5.57 -18.74
CA ILE A 70 -19.13 -4.67 -19.52
C ILE A 70 -18.33 -4.02 -20.66
N VAL A 71 -17.22 -3.35 -20.33
CA VAL A 71 -16.47 -2.51 -21.28
C VAL A 71 -15.12 -3.12 -21.72
N GLY A 72 -14.60 -4.13 -21.02
CA GLY A 72 -13.31 -4.76 -21.29
C GLY A 72 -12.17 -4.19 -20.44
N GLN A 73 -11.02 -4.88 -20.47
CA GLN A 73 -9.85 -4.55 -19.63
C GLN A 73 -9.25 -3.16 -19.95
N LYS A 74 -9.00 -2.88 -21.23
CA LYS A 74 -8.35 -1.62 -21.65
C LYS A 74 -9.16 -0.38 -21.29
N PRO A 75 -10.48 -0.28 -21.60
CA PRO A 75 -11.29 0.84 -21.18
C PRO A 75 -11.37 1.00 -19.65
N THR A 76 -11.42 -0.11 -18.90
CA THR A 76 -11.43 -0.07 -17.42
C THR A 76 -10.16 0.57 -16.86
N ILE A 77 -8.98 0.20 -17.38
CA ILE A 77 -7.70 0.78 -16.96
C ILE A 77 -7.63 2.25 -17.33
N ILE A 78 -8.00 2.60 -18.56
CA ILE A 78 -8.01 4.01 -19.02
C ILE A 78 -8.94 4.84 -18.16
N ALA A 79 -10.15 4.35 -17.87
CA ALA A 79 -11.09 5.03 -16.98
C ALA A 79 -10.50 5.22 -15.57
N GLY A 80 -9.87 4.19 -14.99
CA GLY A 80 -9.20 4.28 -13.70
C GLY A 80 -8.08 5.33 -13.69
N LEU A 81 -7.23 5.36 -14.72
CA LEU A 81 -6.15 6.35 -14.85
C LEU A 81 -6.71 7.77 -15.05
N LEU A 82 -7.75 7.95 -15.85
CA LEU A 82 -8.42 9.26 -16.05
C LEU A 82 -9.05 9.76 -14.76
N ILE A 83 -9.76 8.89 -14.01
CA ILE A 83 -10.30 9.24 -12.71
C ILE A 83 -9.16 9.66 -11.76
N THR A 84 -8.08 8.88 -11.69
CA THR A 84 -6.92 9.19 -10.85
C THR A 84 -6.30 10.55 -11.23
N LEU A 85 -6.17 10.86 -12.52
CA LEU A 85 -5.63 12.13 -12.99
C LEU A 85 -6.53 13.31 -12.60
N VAL A 86 -7.82 13.25 -12.99
CA VAL A 86 -8.75 14.37 -12.81
C VAL A 86 -8.99 14.63 -11.32
N THR A 87 -9.29 13.57 -10.55
CA THR A 87 -9.58 13.72 -9.13
C THR A 87 -8.30 13.95 -8.31
N GLY A 88 -7.15 13.42 -8.77
CA GLY A 88 -5.87 13.66 -8.15
C GLY A 88 -5.40 15.11 -8.23
N THR A 89 -5.61 15.76 -9.36
CA THR A 89 -5.25 17.16 -9.56
C THR A 89 -6.30 18.14 -9.05
N PHE A 90 -7.54 17.69 -8.77
CA PHE A 90 -8.63 18.54 -8.32
C PHE A 90 -8.29 19.41 -7.09
N PRO A 91 -7.60 18.94 -6.04
CA PRO A 91 -7.25 19.74 -4.87
C PRO A 91 -6.26 20.89 -5.17
N MET A 92 -5.67 20.95 -6.37
CA MET A 92 -4.86 22.11 -6.78
C MET A 92 -5.72 23.37 -6.92
N TYR A 93 -7.01 23.22 -7.18
CA TYR A 93 -7.95 24.30 -7.48
C TYR A 93 -9.08 24.42 -6.43
N ALA A 94 -9.19 23.45 -5.54
CA ALA A 94 -10.24 23.37 -4.52
C ALA A 94 -9.68 23.61 -3.13
N SER A 95 -10.42 24.40 -2.32
CA SER A 95 -10.05 24.69 -0.93
C SER A 95 -11.09 24.21 0.09
N ALA A 96 -12.21 23.62 -0.36
CA ALA A 96 -13.23 23.11 0.52
C ALA A 96 -12.95 21.64 0.90
N TYR A 97 -13.04 21.32 2.19
CA TYR A 97 -12.72 20.00 2.71
C TYR A 97 -13.52 18.86 2.07
N VAL A 98 -14.86 18.97 2.02
CA VAL A 98 -15.72 17.88 1.54
C VAL A 98 -15.47 17.53 0.06
N PRO A 99 -15.39 18.47 -0.89
CA PRO A 99 -15.01 18.16 -2.27
C PRO A 99 -13.63 17.50 -2.38
N ILE A 100 -12.65 17.94 -1.57
CA ILE A 100 -11.32 17.34 -1.53
C ILE A 100 -11.41 15.89 -1.00
N LEU A 101 -12.16 15.64 0.08
CA LEU A 101 -12.38 14.31 0.62
C LEU A 101 -12.96 13.35 -0.42
N ILE A 102 -13.99 13.82 -1.17
CA ILE A 102 -14.60 13.06 -2.26
C ILE A 102 -13.58 12.79 -3.37
N SER A 103 -12.78 13.77 -3.75
CA SER A 103 -11.74 13.59 -4.78
C SER A 103 -10.69 12.57 -4.34
N ARG A 104 -10.32 12.56 -3.06
CA ARG A 104 -9.38 11.59 -2.48
C ARG A 104 -9.96 10.17 -2.48
N PHE A 105 -11.25 10.00 -2.16
CA PHE A 105 -11.94 8.72 -2.32
C PHE A 105 -11.92 8.26 -3.78
N LEU A 106 -12.23 9.15 -4.73
CA LEU A 106 -12.27 8.83 -6.16
C LEU A 106 -10.89 8.48 -6.74
N ILE A 107 -9.80 9.06 -6.22
CA ILE A 107 -8.43 8.62 -6.58
C ILE A 107 -8.28 7.14 -6.24
N GLY A 108 -8.62 6.75 -5.01
CA GLY A 108 -8.56 5.36 -4.59
C GLY A 108 -9.43 4.46 -5.46
N PHE A 109 -10.65 4.88 -5.76
CA PHE A 109 -11.54 4.15 -6.66
C PHE A 109 -10.92 3.94 -8.04
N GLY A 110 -10.33 4.98 -8.64
CA GLY A 110 -9.61 4.90 -9.90
C GLY A 110 -8.46 3.89 -9.86
N ILE A 111 -7.62 3.97 -8.81
CA ILE A 111 -6.52 3.02 -8.59
C ILE A 111 -7.06 1.59 -8.43
N GLY A 112 -8.12 1.40 -7.66
CA GLY A 112 -8.77 0.10 -7.44
C GLY A 112 -9.25 -0.55 -8.73
N LEU A 113 -9.74 0.23 -9.70
CA LEU A 113 -10.20 -0.28 -10.99
C LEU A 113 -9.10 -1.00 -11.78
N PHE A 114 -7.85 -0.55 -11.70
CA PHE A 114 -6.75 -1.18 -12.45
C PHE A 114 -5.75 -1.96 -11.58
N ASN A 115 -5.89 -1.95 -10.27
CA ASN A 115 -4.93 -2.58 -9.35
C ASN A 115 -4.70 -4.06 -9.69
N SER A 116 -5.77 -4.88 -9.70
CA SER A 116 -5.67 -6.29 -10.04
C SER A 116 -5.28 -6.52 -11.51
N LEU A 117 -5.69 -5.61 -12.41
CA LEU A 117 -5.37 -5.69 -13.83
C LEU A 117 -3.89 -5.43 -14.10
N ALA A 118 -3.24 -4.58 -13.32
CA ALA A 118 -1.80 -4.31 -13.44
C ALA A 118 -0.95 -5.58 -13.31
N VAL A 119 -1.38 -6.52 -12.48
CA VAL A 119 -0.72 -7.83 -12.31
C VAL A 119 -1.22 -8.83 -13.35
N SER A 120 -2.54 -8.96 -13.52
CA SER A 120 -3.16 -10.03 -14.33
C SER A 120 -2.96 -9.86 -15.84
N LEU A 121 -2.58 -8.68 -16.31
CA LEU A 121 -2.23 -8.45 -17.71
C LEU A 121 -0.88 -9.07 -18.10
N ILE A 122 0.08 -9.15 -17.20
CA ILE A 122 1.43 -9.62 -17.50
C ILE A 122 1.42 -11.06 -18.05
N PRO A 123 0.76 -12.04 -17.40
CA PRO A 123 0.68 -13.40 -17.94
C PRO A 123 -0.01 -13.49 -19.31
N GLN A 124 -0.94 -12.58 -19.63
CA GLN A 124 -1.61 -12.61 -20.93
C GLN A 124 -0.65 -12.37 -22.11
N PHE A 125 0.45 -11.66 -21.85
CA PHE A 125 1.47 -11.36 -22.86
C PHE A 125 2.68 -12.31 -22.81
N TYR A 126 3.07 -12.78 -21.62
CA TYR A 126 4.33 -13.48 -21.39
C TYR A 126 4.18 -14.96 -21.00
N LYS A 127 2.96 -15.52 -20.99
CA LYS A 127 2.69 -16.94 -20.61
C LYS A 127 3.54 -17.97 -21.33
N SER A 128 4.02 -17.67 -22.54
CA SER A 128 4.84 -18.57 -23.37
C SER A 128 6.33 -18.55 -23.03
N ASN A 129 6.80 -17.65 -22.16
CA ASN A 129 8.18 -17.50 -21.74
C ASN A 129 8.21 -17.29 -20.22
N GLU A 130 8.48 -18.37 -19.47
CA GLU A 130 8.43 -18.38 -18.02
C GLU A 130 9.47 -17.45 -17.38
N GLU A 131 10.68 -17.36 -17.97
CA GLU A 131 11.75 -16.49 -17.47
C GLU A 131 11.36 -15.02 -17.61
N GLU A 132 10.84 -14.63 -18.76
CA GLU A 132 10.39 -13.26 -19.02
C GLU A 132 9.14 -12.90 -18.20
N LEU A 133 8.22 -13.85 -18.00
CA LEU A 133 7.07 -13.70 -17.13
C LEU A 133 7.50 -13.41 -15.69
N ALA A 134 8.42 -14.21 -15.15
CA ALA A 134 8.93 -14.02 -13.79
C ALA A 134 9.64 -12.66 -13.64
N SER A 135 10.43 -12.26 -14.62
CA SER A 135 11.10 -10.97 -14.66
C SER A 135 10.10 -9.80 -14.67
N MET A 136 9.06 -9.87 -15.51
CA MET A 136 8.05 -8.82 -15.62
C MET A 136 7.21 -8.70 -14.36
N ILE A 137 6.86 -9.81 -13.69
CA ILE A 137 6.18 -9.80 -12.37
C ILE A 137 7.10 -9.19 -11.31
N GLY A 138 8.39 -9.53 -11.32
CA GLY A 138 9.39 -8.94 -10.44
C GLY A 138 9.47 -7.42 -10.58
N PHE A 139 9.55 -6.91 -11.82
CA PHE A 139 9.51 -5.47 -12.07
C PHE A 139 8.20 -4.84 -11.63
N GLN A 140 7.06 -5.47 -11.89
CA GLN A 140 5.75 -4.95 -11.49
C GLN A 140 5.65 -4.76 -9.97
N ASN A 141 6.16 -5.71 -9.19
CA ASN A 141 6.16 -5.61 -7.72
C ASN A 141 6.98 -4.41 -7.19
N VAL A 142 8.04 -4.04 -7.89
CA VAL A 142 8.90 -2.90 -7.52
C VAL A 142 8.32 -1.57 -8.00
N MET A 143 7.55 -1.56 -9.09
CA MET A 143 7.06 -0.32 -9.72
C MET A 143 6.21 0.54 -8.78
N GLY A 144 5.40 -0.06 -7.90
CA GLY A 144 4.63 0.69 -6.92
C GLY A 144 5.51 1.51 -5.97
N SER A 145 6.58 0.89 -5.48
CA SER A 145 7.57 1.57 -4.62
C SER A 145 8.36 2.62 -5.38
N VAL A 146 8.74 2.37 -6.63
CA VAL A 146 9.40 3.36 -7.49
C VAL A 146 8.49 4.57 -7.71
N GLY A 147 7.21 4.35 -8.01
CA GLY A 147 6.24 5.42 -8.18
C GLY A 147 6.03 6.23 -6.90
N ALA A 148 5.94 5.57 -5.75
CA ALA A 148 5.84 6.23 -4.44
C ALA A 148 7.08 7.07 -4.13
N ALA A 149 8.28 6.56 -4.40
CA ALA A 149 9.53 7.31 -4.20
C ALA A 149 9.62 8.52 -5.13
N LEU A 150 9.30 8.37 -6.41
CA LEU A 150 9.25 9.49 -7.36
C LEU A 150 8.27 10.57 -6.91
N ALA A 151 7.05 10.18 -6.50
CA ALA A 151 6.06 11.10 -5.95
C ALA A 151 6.60 11.83 -4.72
N SER A 152 7.24 11.13 -3.80
CA SER A 152 7.80 11.72 -2.58
C SER A 152 8.96 12.67 -2.87
N PHE A 153 9.84 12.37 -3.83
CA PHE A 153 10.87 13.32 -4.28
C PHE A 153 10.25 14.59 -4.90
N MET A 154 9.24 14.45 -5.74
CA MET A 154 8.52 15.63 -6.26
C MET A 154 7.85 16.42 -5.14
N LEU A 155 7.21 15.72 -4.19
CA LEU A 155 6.57 16.34 -3.04
C LEU A 155 7.56 17.13 -2.20
N SER A 156 8.81 16.69 -2.02
CA SER A 156 9.80 17.41 -1.23
C SER A 156 10.03 18.84 -1.72
N TYR A 157 9.85 19.07 -3.02
CA TYR A 157 9.89 20.42 -3.61
C TYR A 157 8.49 21.08 -3.62
N LEU A 158 7.44 20.37 -4.04
CA LEU A 158 6.11 20.95 -4.22
C LEU A 158 5.51 21.48 -2.92
N VAL A 159 5.74 20.79 -1.78
CA VAL A 159 5.26 21.26 -0.47
C VAL A 159 5.91 22.55 0.00
N THR A 160 7.05 22.95 -0.58
CA THR A 160 7.67 24.27 -0.28
C THR A 160 6.91 25.42 -0.94
N ILE A 161 6.12 25.13 -1.99
CA ILE A 161 5.31 26.12 -2.71
C ILE A 161 3.97 26.29 -1.99
N SER A 162 3.22 25.21 -1.85
CA SER A 162 1.94 25.16 -1.12
C SER A 162 1.44 23.72 -1.00
N TRP A 163 0.47 23.49 -0.11
CA TRP A 163 -0.19 22.20 -0.04
C TRP A 163 -1.02 21.88 -1.30
N HIS A 164 -1.54 22.90 -2.02
CA HIS A 164 -2.21 22.72 -3.31
C HIS A 164 -1.24 22.19 -4.37
N ALA A 165 -0.03 22.77 -4.43
CA ALA A 165 1.01 22.35 -5.38
C ALA A 165 1.40 20.87 -5.18
N ALA A 166 1.31 20.33 -3.97
CA ALA A 166 1.59 18.93 -3.68
C ALA A 166 0.80 17.96 -4.58
N PHE A 167 -0.42 18.33 -4.97
CA PHE A 167 -1.27 17.49 -5.81
C PHE A 167 -0.84 17.45 -7.29
N ALA A 168 0.14 18.26 -7.70
CA ALA A 168 0.72 18.21 -9.04
C ALA A 168 1.44 16.88 -9.33
N ILE A 169 1.78 16.07 -8.32
CA ILE A 169 2.33 14.72 -8.51
C ILE A 169 1.44 13.85 -9.42
N TYR A 170 0.13 14.07 -9.42
CA TYR A 170 -0.80 13.28 -10.25
C TYR A 170 -0.71 13.59 -11.74
N PHE A 171 -0.01 14.66 -12.16
CA PHE A 171 0.34 14.84 -13.57
C PHE A 171 1.26 13.74 -14.11
N LEU A 172 1.98 13.01 -13.25
CA LEU A 172 2.73 11.81 -13.66
C LEU A 172 1.82 10.73 -14.30
N VAL A 173 0.51 10.78 -14.07
CA VAL A 173 -0.45 9.86 -14.71
C VAL A 173 -0.52 10.09 -16.22
N ILE A 174 -0.30 11.32 -16.70
CA ILE A 174 -0.42 11.66 -18.13
C ILE A 174 0.50 10.81 -19.01
N PRO A 175 1.83 10.79 -18.80
CA PRO A 175 2.72 9.97 -19.62
C PRO A 175 2.38 8.48 -19.55
N ALA A 176 2.01 7.95 -18.39
CA ALA A 176 1.64 6.55 -18.26
C ALA A 176 0.32 6.22 -18.97
N LEU A 177 -0.67 7.11 -18.88
CA LEU A 177 -1.94 7.00 -19.61
C LEU A 177 -1.69 6.95 -21.12
N LEU A 178 -0.87 7.86 -21.65
CA LEU A 178 -0.54 7.92 -23.07
C LEU A 178 0.24 6.68 -23.50
N LEU A 179 1.26 6.27 -22.73
CA LEU A 179 2.03 5.06 -23.01
C LEU A 179 1.13 3.82 -23.03
N PHE A 180 0.28 3.66 -22.03
CA PHE A 180 -0.64 2.52 -21.96
C PHE A 180 -1.65 2.53 -23.10
N MET A 181 -2.23 3.69 -23.40
CA MET A 181 -3.25 3.84 -24.43
C MET A 181 -2.72 3.51 -25.84
N PHE A 182 -1.52 3.97 -26.18
CA PHE A 182 -0.97 3.82 -27.52
C PHE A 182 -0.17 2.52 -27.73
N PHE A 183 0.55 2.04 -26.69
CA PHE A 183 1.50 0.94 -26.87
C PHE A 183 1.03 -0.41 -26.31
N VAL A 184 -0.05 -0.47 -25.50
CA VAL A 184 -0.56 -1.75 -25.02
C VAL A 184 -1.79 -2.19 -25.83
N PRO A 185 -1.61 -3.09 -26.82
CA PRO A 185 -2.71 -3.60 -27.64
C PRO A 185 -3.47 -4.68 -26.89
N LEU A 186 -4.57 -4.31 -26.25
CA LEU A 186 -5.51 -5.28 -25.71
C LEU A 186 -6.65 -5.50 -26.70
N PRO A 187 -7.08 -6.75 -26.94
CA PRO A 187 -8.17 -7.04 -27.86
C PRO A 187 -9.46 -6.35 -27.38
N LYS A 188 -10.10 -5.62 -28.30
CA LYS A 188 -11.47 -5.21 -28.10
C LYS A 188 -12.30 -6.47 -27.82
N LYS A 189 -13.22 -6.41 -26.86
CA LYS A 189 -14.10 -7.49 -26.48
C LYS A 189 -14.64 -8.23 -27.73
N LYS A 190 -14.08 -9.38 -28.07
CA LYS A 190 -14.85 -10.37 -28.80
C LYS A 190 -15.81 -10.96 -27.77
N THR A 191 -17.10 -10.93 -28.08
CA THR A 191 -18.11 -11.64 -27.34
C THR A 191 -17.72 -13.11 -27.33
N GLN A 192 -16.87 -13.52 -26.41
CA GLN A 192 -16.64 -14.93 -26.15
C GLN A 192 -17.95 -15.44 -25.59
N LYS A 193 -18.73 -16.11 -26.46
CA LYS A 193 -19.68 -17.10 -26.00
C LYS A 193 -18.88 -17.97 -25.04
N SER A 194 -19.28 -17.95 -23.79
CA SER A 194 -18.73 -18.80 -22.75
C SER A 194 -18.79 -20.24 -23.25
N THR A 195 -17.70 -20.75 -23.80
CA THR A 195 -17.47 -22.16 -23.83
C THR A 195 -17.16 -22.50 -22.38
N THR A 196 -18.20 -22.80 -21.66
CA THR A 196 -18.18 -23.30 -20.31
C THR A 196 -17.48 -24.65 -20.35
N ILE A 197 -16.16 -24.66 -20.29
CA ILE A 197 -15.47 -25.82 -19.72
C ILE A 197 -15.91 -25.74 -18.26
N LYS A 198 -16.87 -26.61 -17.89
CA LYS A 198 -17.21 -26.92 -16.51
C LYS A 198 -15.99 -27.60 -15.87
N THR A 199 -14.93 -26.86 -15.60
CA THR A 199 -14.10 -27.16 -14.44
C THR A 199 -15.04 -27.03 -13.26
N VAL A 200 -15.24 -28.14 -12.56
CA VAL A 200 -15.99 -28.17 -11.29
C VAL A 200 -15.27 -27.15 -10.40
N GLU A 201 -15.77 -25.91 -10.34
CA GLU A 201 -15.25 -24.90 -9.44
C GLU A 201 -15.49 -25.42 -8.04
N LYS A 202 -14.42 -25.93 -7.38
CA LYS A 202 -14.48 -26.24 -5.96
C LYS A 202 -15.00 -24.97 -5.28
N LYS A 203 -16.08 -25.09 -4.51
CA LYS A 203 -16.70 -23.97 -3.81
C LYS A 203 -15.63 -23.31 -2.92
N GLN A 204 -15.28 -22.08 -3.24
CA GLN A 204 -14.30 -21.35 -2.46
C GLN A 204 -14.84 -21.13 -1.03
N THR A 205 -14.03 -21.44 -0.03
CA THR A 205 -14.41 -21.34 1.39
C THR A 205 -13.31 -20.65 2.17
N VAL A 206 -13.71 -19.96 3.24
CA VAL A 206 -12.79 -19.32 4.19
C VAL A 206 -12.81 -20.11 5.49
N ASN A 207 -11.64 -20.49 6.00
CA ASN A 207 -11.51 -21.19 7.28
C ASN A 207 -11.19 -20.22 8.43
N GLY A 208 -11.32 -20.70 9.68
CA GLY A 208 -11.06 -19.87 10.87
C GLY A 208 -9.62 -19.34 10.98
N LYS A 209 -8.62 -20.06 10.42
CA LYS A 209 -7.22 -19.58 10.41
C LYS A 209 -7.06 -18.38 9.47
N VAL A 210 -7.67 -18.42 8.29
CA VAL A 210 -7.68 -17.30 7.34
C VAL A 210 -8.35 -16.08 7.95
N VAL A 211 -9.48 -16.25 8.65
CA VAL A 211 -10.14 -15.13 9.36
C VAL A 211 -9.21 -14.53 10.41
N LEU A 212 -8.55 -15.35 11.21
CA LEU A 212 -7.59 -14.89 12.22
C LEU A 212 -6.43 -14.09 11.59
N ILE A 213 -5.81 -14.63 10.53
CA ILE A 213 -4.71 -13.96 9.82
C ILE A 213 -5.19 -12.63 9.24
N SER A 214 -6.39 -12.60 8.67
CA SER A 214 -6.99 -11.39 8.08
C SER A 214 -7.24 -10.30 9.13
N ILE A 215 -7.73 -10.69 10.32
CA ILE A 215 -7.91 -9.77 11.46
C ILE A 215 -6.57 -9.26 11.98
N LEU A 216 -5.56 -10.12 12.08
CA LEU A 216 -4.21 -9.71 12.48
C LEU A 216 -3.64 -8.70 11.48
N MET A 217 -3.76 -8.97 10.18
CA MET A 217 -3.29 -8.05 9.14
C MET A 217 -4.06 -6.72 9.14
N PHE A 218 -5.36 -6.73 9.41
CA PHE A 218 -6.14 -5.51 9.63
C PHE A 218 -5.52 -4.65 10.74
N PHE A 219 -5.23 -5.21 11.93
CA PHE A 219 -4.60 -4.47 13.03
C PHE A 219 -3.16 -4.08 12.73
N ILE A 220 -2.35 -4.95 12.12
CA ILE A 220 -0.98 -4.64 11.72
C ILE A 220 -0.95 -3.40 10.84
N PHE A 221 -1.76 -3.35 9.78
CA PHE A 221 -1.79 -2.21 8.87
C PHE A 221 -2.42 -0.98 9.51
N MET A 222 -3.46 -1.12 10.32
CA MET A 222 -4.09 -0.02 11.05
C MET A 222 -3.08 0.69 11.98
N PHE A 223 -2.32 -0.06 12.78
CA PHE A 223 -1.33 0.51 13.70
C PHE A 223 0.01 0.88 13.03
N TYR A 224 0.25 0.41 11.80
CA TYR A 224 1.40 0.83 11.00
C TYR A 224 1.16 2.18 10.29
N MET A 225 -0.09 2.50 9.95
CA MET A 225 -0.45 3.71 9.19
C MET A 225 0.04 5.04 9.80
N PRO A 226 0.18 5.22 11.12
CA PRO A 226 0.77 6.42 11.70
C PRO A 226 2.12 6.84 11.12
N ILE A 227 2.94 5.89 10.63
CA ILE A 227 4.18 6.22 9.90
C ILE A 227 3.90 7.07 8.65
N SER A 228 2.73 6.92 8.05
CA SER A 228 2.34 7.68 6.87
C SER A 228 1.75 9.05 7.23
N PHE A 229 0.73 9.10 8.11
CA PHE A 229 -0.01 10.33 8.35
C PHE A 229 0.49 11.16 9.55
N ALA A 230 1.08 10.55 10.57
CA ALA A 230 1.54 11.26 11.77
C ALA A 230 3.04 11.60 11.74
N LEU A 231 3.88 10.84 11.02
CA LEU A 231 5.31 11.11 10.94
C LEU A 231 5.63 12.50 10.34
N PRO A 232 4.98 12.98 9.26
CA PRO A 232 5.23 14.32 8.76
C PRO A 232 4.98 15.41 9.80
N SER A 233 3.88 15.30 10.57
CA SER A 233 3.57 16.20 11.66
C SER A 233 4.57 16.08 12.81
N PHE A 234 5.00 14.85 13.14
CA PHE A 234 6.05 14.64 14.14
C PHE A 234 7.35 15.37 13.79
N ILE A 235 7.77 15.31 12.53
CA ILE A 235 8.99 15.98 12.06
C ILE A 235 8.90 17.50 12.20
N VAL A 236 7.73 18.06 11.87
CA VAL A 236 7.51 19.52 11.90
C VAL A 236 7.29 20.00 13.33
N ASP A 237 6.41 19.36 14.09
CA ASP A 237 6.00 19.78 15.43
C ASP A 237 7.15 19.68 16.45
N GLU A 238 8.02 18.66 16.29
CA GLU A 238 9.20 18.46 17.15
C GLU A 238 10.43 19.28 16.68
N GLY A 239 10.29 20.07 15.61
CA GLY A 239 11.38 20.87 15.08
C GLY A 239 12.55 20.08 14.49
N ILE A 240 12.34 18.80 14.15
CA ILE A 240 13.37 17.92 13.57
C ILE A 240 13.67 18.35 12.13
N GLY A 241 12.65 18.82 11.39
CA GLY A 241 12.77 19.22 10.01
C GLY A 241 11.50 19.89 9.47
N THR A 242 11.40 19.95 8.16
CA THR A 242 10.28 20.58 7.44
C THR A 242 9.40 19.52 6.77
N THR A 243 8.29 19.94 6.17
CA THR A 243 7.46 19.09 5.30
C THR A 243 8.26 18.49 4.13
N SER A 244 9.22 19.26 3.59
CA SER A 244 10.17 18.76 2.58
C SER A 244 11.05 17.64 3.13
N THR A 245 11.56 17.78 4.36
CA THR A 245 12.34 16.75 5.04
C THR A 245 11.51 15.45 5.20
N ALA A 246 10.23 15.57 5.57
CA ALA A 246 9.34 14.44 5.70
C ALA A 246 9.16 13.68 4.36
N ALA A 247 8.96 14.43 3.28
CA ALA A 247 8.83 13.84 1.95
C ALA A 247 10.13 13.15 1.47
N LEU A 248 11.30 13.73 1.77
CA LEU A 248 12.60 13.10 1.47
C LEU A 248 12.82 11.82 2.26
N ILE A 249 12.50 11.81 3.55
CA ILE A 249 12.58 10.61 4.38
C ILE A 249 11.66 9.52 3.82
N ALA A 250 10.43 9.85 3.43
CA ALA A 250 9.51 8.91 2.81
C ALA A 250 10.06 8.35 1.49
N ALA A 251 10.64 9.20 0.63
CA ALA A 251 11.23 8.78 -0.64
C ALA A 251 12.38 7.80 -0.44
N ILE A 252 13.36 8.16 0.39
CA ILE A 252 14.57 7.36 0.62
C ILE A 252 14.21 6.06 1.33
N SER A 253 13.33 6.12 2.35
CA SER A 253 12.88 4.93 3.07
C SER A 253 12.16 3.94 2.15
N THR A 254 11.35 4.43 1.22
CA THR A 254 10.69 3.60 0.21
C THR A 254 11.70 2.92 -0.71
N LEU A 255 12.73 3.64 -1.18
CA LEU A 255 13.79 3.06 -2.02
C LEU A 255 14.61 2.00 -1.26
N VAL A 256 14.95 2.27 0.00
CA VAL A 256 15.67 1.31 0.86
C VAL A 256 14.79 0.10 1.18
N GLY A 257 13.48 0.26 1.25
CA GLY A 257 12.52 -0.83 1.44
C GLY A 257 12.51 -1.87 0.31
N ILE A 258 12.87 -1.48 -0.93
CA ILE A 258 12.89 -2.39 -2.08
C ILE A 258 13.87 -3.57 -1.87
N PRO A 259 15.17 -3.35 -1.62
CA PRO A 259 16.11 -4.44 -1.38
C PRO A 259 15.78 -5.22 -0.10
N ILE A 260 15.20 -4.60 0.91
CA ILE A 260 14.78 -5.28 2.14
C ILE A 260 13.67 -6.29 1.81
N GLY A 261 12.61 -5.88 1.11
CA GLY A 261 11.55 -6.79 0.68
C GLY A 261 12.07 -7.92 -0.23
N ALA A 262 12.99 -7.62 -1.15
CA ALA A 262 13.61 -8.62 -2.01
C ALA A 262 14.47 -9.63 -1.22
N SER A 263 15.03 -9.24 -0.08
CA SER A 263 15.84 -10.10 0.77
C SER A 263 15.03 -11.03 1.69
N PHE A 264 13.69 -10.92 1.71
CA PHE A 264 12.82 -11.75 2.56
C PHE A 264 13.13 -13.25 2.42
N GLY A 265 13.27 -13.76 1.19
CA GLY A 265 13.58 -15.18 0.95
C GLY A 265 14.90 -15.64 1.57
N PHE A 266 15.91 -14.78 1.62
CA PHE A 266 17.18 -15.05 2.30
C PHE A 266 16.99 -15.15 3.82
N PHE A 267 16.26 -14.22 4.43
CA PHE A 267 15.97 -14.25 5.87
C PHE A 267 15.09 -15.44 6.23
N PHE A 268 14.07 -15.72 5.43
CA PHE A 268 13.19 -16.86 5.66
C PHE A 268 13.93 -18.21 5.61
N LYS A 269 14.86 -18.40 4.66
CA LYS A 269 15.68 -19.62 4.58
C LYS A 269 16.56 -19.84 5.82
N ARG A 270 16.99 -18.79 6.51
CA ARG A 270 17.86 -18.88 7.68
C ARG A 270 17.11 -18.91 9.01
N LEU A 271 16.03 -18.16 9.09
CA LEU A 271 15.32 -17.92 10.33
C LEU A 271 13.99 -18.67 10.42
N HIS A 272 13.47 -19.20 9.29
CA HIS A 272 12.17 -19.87 9.22
C HIS A 272 11.07 -19.07 9.95
N ASP A 273 10.29 -19.73 10.81
CA ASP A 273 9.18 -19.09 11.54
C ASP A 273 9.62 -18.01 12.55
N LYS A 274 10.95 -17.91 12.88
CA LYS A 274 11.49 -16.82 13.71
C LYS A 274 11.36 -15.44 13.04
N VAL A 275 11.19 -15.39 11.72
CA VAL A 275 10.99 -14.14 10.97
C VAL A 275 9.73 -13.44 11.46
N PHE A 276 8.69 -14.18 11.87
CA PHE A 276 7.44 -13.61 12.34
C PHE A 276 7.61 -12.73 13.60
N PRO A 277 8.07 -13.27 14.74
CA PRO A 277 8.30 -12.42 15.91
C PRO A 277 9.41 -11.38 15.70
N LEU A 278 10.48 -11.71 14.97
CA LEU A 278 11.58 -10.77 14.70
C LEU A 278 11.09 -9.54 13.91
N GLY A 279 10.29 -9.76 12.86
CA GLY A 279 9.77 -8.67 12.04
C GLY A 279 8.97 -7.67 12.88
N PHE A 280 8.03 -8.14 13.68
CA PHE A 280 7.20 -7.24 14.48
C PHE A 280 7.91 -6.69 15.74
N ALA A 281 8.92 -7.38 16.27
CA ALA A 281 9.82 -6.78 17.26
C ALA A 281 10.58 -5.57 16.70
N LEU A 282 11.08 -5.67 15.47
CA LEU A 282 11.77 -4.56 14.80
C LEU A 282 10.81 -3.41 14.45
N VAL A 283 9.56 -3.70 14.10
CA VAL A 283 8.55 -2.64 13.89
C VAL A 283 8.26 -1.92 15.23
N ALA A 284 8.08 -2.66 16.33
CA ALA A 284 7.90 -2.06 17.66
C ALA A 284 9.11 -1.21 18.05
N LEU A 285 10.32 -1.73 17.88
CA LEU A 285 11.56 -1.00 18.13
C LEU A 285 11.65 0.25 17.26
N GLY A 286 11.31 0.17 15.98
CA GLY A 286 11.31 1.31 15.07
C GLY A 286 10.39 2.43 15.54
N PHE A 287 9.15 2.12 15.97
CA PHE A 287 8.24 3.13 16.54
C PHE A 287 8.75 3.72 17.86
N ILE A 288 9.37 2.92 18.73
CA ILE A 288 10.02 3.40 19.96
C ILE A 288 11.14 4.39 19.59
N LEU A 289 12.03 4.01 18.67
CA LEU A 289 13.14 4.86 18.24
C LEU A 289 12.64 6.15 17.58
N ILE A 290 11.58 6.10 16.75
CA ILE A 290 10.96 7.30 16.19
C ILE A 290 10.46 8.21 17.33
N SER A 291 9.75 7.67 18.32
CA SER A 291 9.16 8.48 19.40
C SER A 291 10.20 9.25 20.25
N ILE A 292 11.43 8.76 20.32
CA ILE A 292 12.53 9.42 21.04
C ILE A 292 13.47 10.20 20.12
N SER A 293 13.20 10.22 18.82
CA SER A 293 14.05 10.92 17.84
C SER A 293 14.01 12.44 18.06
N SER A 294 15.19 13.06 17.96
CA SER A 294 15.39 14.52 18.12
C SER A 294 16.15 15.13 16.94
N ASN A 295 16.59 14.36 15.98
CA ASN A 295 17.29 14.83 14.79
C ASN A 295 17.03 13.94 13.57
N VAL A 296 17.27 14.50 12.39
CA VAL A 296 16.97 13.85 11.09
C VAL A 296 17.74 12.53 10.91
N ALA A 297 19.01 12.47 11.30
CA ALA A 297 19.85 11.29 11.09
C ALA A 297 19.37 10.10 11.92
N PHE A 298 19.07 10.34 13.20
CA PHE A 298 18.55 9.30 14.09
C PHE A 298 17.14 8.86 13.65
N LEU A 299 16.28 9.80 13.26
CA LEU A 299 14.96 9.52 12.73
C LEU A 299 15.03 8.64 11.46
N PHE A 300 15.96 8.95 10.57
CA PHE A 300 16.15 8.17 9.34
C PHE A 300 16.53 6.71 9.65
N VAL A 301 17.47 6.49 10.57
CA VAL A 301 17.82 5.14 11.03
C VAL A 301 16.62 4.43 11.65
N SER A 302 15.83 5.15 12.47
CA SER A 302 14.63 4.61 13.13
C SER A 302 13.59 4.14 12.11
N VAL A 303 13.35 4.92 11.05
CA VAL A 303 12.42 4.57 9.97
C VAL A 303 12.94 3.37 9.14
N ILE A 304 14.25 3.26 8.95
CA ILE A 304 14.85 2.08 8.28
C ILE A 304 14.64 0.82 9.14
N VAL A 305 14.87 0.88 10.45
CA VAL A 305 14.64 -0.25 11.36
C VAL A 305 13.17 -0.70 11.30
N LEU A 306 12.24 0.27 11.35
CA LEU A 306 10.81 0.02 11.22
C LEU A 306 10.48 -0.63 9.87
N GLY A 307 10.97 -0.05 8.78
CA GLY A 307 10.76 -0.54 7.42
C GLY A 307 11.34 -1.93 7.19
N PHE A 308 12.51 -2.23 7.80
CA PHE A 308 13.11 -3.56 7.76
C PHE A 308 12.21 -4.60 8.44
N GLY A 309 11.73 -4.29 9.64
CA GLY A 309 10.81 -5.17 10.36
C GLY A 309 9.53 -5.45 9.58
N PHE A 310 8.91 -4.41 9.00
CA PHE A 310 7.71 -4.53 8.19
C PHE A 310 7.97 -5.31 6.89
N GLY A 311 9.11 -5.06 6.24
CA GLY A 311 9.52 -5.70 4.99
C GLY A 311 9.80 -7.21 5.11
N ILE A 312 10.07 -7.73 6.32
CA ILE A 312 10.21 -9.17 6.55
C ILE A 312 8.97 -9.77 7.22
N GLY A 313 8.27 -9.02 8.08
CA GLY A 313 7.12 -9.50 8.83
C GLY A 313 5.85 -9.67 7.96
N VAL A 314 5.57 -8.71 7.10
CA VAL A 314 4.35 -8.75 6.25
C VAL A 314 4.41 -9.85 5.19
N PRO A 315 5.50 -10.07 4.44
CA PRO A 315 5.58 -11.22 3.54
C PRO A 315 5.40 -12.57 4.24
N TYR A 316 5.86 -12.69 5.50
CA TYR A 316 5.60 -13.89 6.29
C TYR A 316 4.08 -14.09 6.51
N MET A 317 3.34 -13.03 6.82
CA MET A 317 1.89 -13.10 7.00
C MET A 317 1.15 -13.57 5.74
N TYR A 318 1.59 -13.10 4.56
CA TYR A 318 1.05 -13.60 3.28
C TYR A 318 1.39 -15.07 3.02
N ASN A 319 2.61 -15.51 3.34
CA ASN A 319 2.95 -16.93 3.27
C ASN A 319 2.11 -17.77 4.23
N TRP A 320 1.91 -17.27 5.47
CA TRP A 320 1.06 -17.96 6.44
C TRP A 320 -0.40 -18.06 5.97
N LEU A 321 -0.91 -17.02 5.31
CA LEU A 321 -2.21 -17.05 4.67
C LEU A 321 -2.29 -18.17 3.61
N ASP A 322 -1.30 -18.23 2.74
CA ASP A 322 -1.19 -19.24 1.67
C ASP A 322 -1.17 -20.68 2.23
N TRP A 323 -0.42 -20.91 3.32
CA TRP A 323 -0.37 -22.23 3.98
C TRP A 323 -1.67 -22.58 4.73
N ALA A 324 -2.44 -21.59 5.14
CA ALA A 324 -3.71 -21.78 5.83
C ALA A 324 -4.87 -21.95 4.87
N ALA A 325 -4.69 -21.57 3.61
CA ALA A 325 -5.69 -21.55 2.56
C ALA A 325 -6.28 -22.94 2.25
N PRO A 326 -7.61 -23.15 2.21
CA PRO A 326 -8.17 -24.34 1.60
C PRO A 326 -7.85 -24.40 0.10
N GLU A 327 -7.62 -25.61 -0.41
CA GLU A 327 -7.32 -25.81 -1.83
C GLU A 327 -8.34 -25.13 -2.76
N GLY A 328 -7.84 -24.27 -3.66
CA GLY A 328 -8.64 -23.54 -4.64
C GLY A 328 -9.26 -22.23 -4.14
N SER A 329 -9.02 -21.84 -2.86
CA SER A 329 -9.62 -20.63 -2.24
C SER A 329 -8.67 -19.44 -2.15
N ILE A 330 -7.42 -19.55 -2.60
CA ILE A 330 -6.36 -18.52 -2.47
C ILE A 330 -6.82 -17.14 -2.96
N ASN A 331 -7.55 -17.08 -4.08
CA ASN A 331 -8.02 -15.80 -4.62
C ASN A 331 -9.05 -15.12 -3.71
N LEU A 332 -9.99 -15.89 -3.14
CA LEU A 332 -10.99 -15.35 -2.22
C LEU A 332 -10.32 -14.83 -0.94
N GLU A 333 -9.40 -15.59 -0.39
CA GLU A 333 -8.70 -15.26 0.85
C GLU A 333 -7.81 -14.04 0.71
N THR A 334 -7.03 -13.96 -0.38
CA THR A 334 -6.25 -12.78 -0.71
C THR A 334 -7.16 -11.54 -0.86
N THR A 335 -8.33 -11.70 -1.48
CA THR A 335 -9.31 -10.60 -1.60
C THR A 335 -9.83 -10.16 -0.22
N VAL A 336 -10.18 -11.11 0.65
CA VAL A 336 -10.66 -10.81 2.02
C VAL A 336 -9.59 -10.05 2.81
N VAL A 337 -8.33 -10.53 2.76
CA VAL A 337 -7.22 -9.85 3.42
C VAL A 337 -7.02 -8.44 2.87
N LEU A 338 -6.98 -8.27 1.55
CA LEU A 338 -6.80 -6.95 0.93
C LEU A 338 -7.91 -5.97 1.31
N VAL A 339 -9.16 -6.43 1.36
CA VAL A 339 -10.29 -5.61 1.81
C VAL A 339 -10.09 -5.18 3.26
N LEU A 340 -9.79 -6.12 4.17
CA LEU A 340 -9.60 -5.81 5.58
C LEU A 340 -8.40 -4.91 5.84
N VAL A 341 -7.28 -5.15 5.17
CA VAL A 341 -6.08 -4.29 5.23
C VAL A 341 -6.41 -2.85 4.81
N ASN A 342 -7.08 -2.67 3.69
CA ASN A 342 -7.43 -1.32 3.22
C ASN A 342 -8.46 -0.63 4.13
N ILE A 343 -9.42 -1.38 4.70
CA ILE A 343 -10.34 -0.82 5.70
C ILE A 343 -9.56 -0.41 6.96
N GLY A 344 -8.63 -1.23 7.44
CA GLY A 344 -7.75 -0.90 8.57
C GLY A 344 -6.95 0.37 8.33
N CYS A 345 -6.34 0.49 7.13
CA CYS A 345 -5.64 1.70 6.73
C CYS A 345 -6.56 2.93 6.72
N PHE A 346 -7.78 2.80 6.18
CA PHE A 346 -8.74 3.90 6.08
C PHE A 346 -9.15 4.43 7.43
N ILE A 347 -9.56 3.55 8.36
CA ILE A 347 -10.08 3.98 9.67
C ILE A 347 -8.97 4.34 10.66
N SER A 348 -7.71 4.08 10.33
CA SER A 348 -6.56 4.26 11.22
C SER A 348 -6.51 5.65 11.88
N PRO A 349 -6.60 6.80 11.15
CA PRO A 349 -6.54 8.11 11.80
C PRO A 349 -7.63 8.28 12.86
N THR A 350 -8.87 7.89 12.56
CA THR A 350 -10.00 8.02 13.48
C THR A 350 -9.78 7.18 14.73
N VAL A 351 -9.46 5.89 14.58
CA VAL A 351 -9.27 4.96 15.70
C VAL A 351 -8.08 5.37 16.56
N ILE A 352 -6.95 5.69 15.93
CA ILE A 352 -5.71 6.03 16.64
C ILE A 352 -5.85 7.35 17.42
N ASN A 353 -6.46 8.39 16.82
CA ASN A 353 -6.70 9.64 17.54
C ASN A 353 -7.75 9.47 18.66
N LEU A 354 -8.77 8.63 18.45
CA LEU A 354 -9.74 8.30 19.51
C LEU A 354 -9.05 7.64 20.70
N ILE A 355 -8.23 6.61 20.47
CA ILE A 355 -7.47 5.93 21.51
C ILE A 355 -6.51 6.93 22.19
N GLY A 356 -5.75 7.71 21.41
CA GLY A 356 -4.87 8.76 21.94
C GLY A 356 -5.60 9.75 22.84
N GLY A 357 -6.80 10.18 22.46
CA GLY A 357 -7.68 11.04 23.24
C GLY A 357 -8.07 10.42 24.58
N VAL A 358 -8.39 9.13 24.61
CA VAL A 358 -8.68 8.40 25.86
C VAL A 358 -7.46 8.36 26.79
N PHE A 359 -6.25 8.25 26.24
CA PHE A 359 -4.99 8.31 27.00
C PHE A 359 -4.47 9.73 27.24
N GLY A 360 -5.24 10.76 26.89
CA GLY A 360 -4.97 12.16 27.21
C GLY A 360 -4.06 12.90 26.23
N SER A 361 -3.65 12.30 25.11
CA SER A 361 -2.84 12.99 24.09
C SER A 361 -3.01 12.44 22.68
N THR A 362 -3.23 13.34 21.73
CA THR A 362 -3.23 13.07 20.29
C THR A 362 -2.03 13.70 19.59
N SER A 363 -0.97 14.05 20.35
CA SER A 363 0.27 14.56 19.75
C SER A 363 0.90 13.51 18.82
N PRO A 364 1.61 13.90 17.76
CA PRO A 364 2.25 12.94 16.85
C PRO A 364 3.19 11.98 17.59
N ARG A 365 3.90 12.46 18.61
CA ARG A 365 4.75 11.63 19.47
C ARG A 365 3.94 10.58 20.25
N ALA A 366 2.81 10.96 20.84
CA ALA A 366 1.95 10.03 21.55
C ALA A 366 1.37 8.95 20.61
N ILE A 367 1.04 9.32 19.38
CA ILE A 367 0.59 8.38 18.35
C ILE A 367 1.71 7.36 17.99
N MET A 368 2.98 7.78 17.91
CA MET A 368 4.10 6.85 17.70
C MET A 368 4.27 5.89 18.86
N VAL A 369 4.14 6.37 20.11
CA VAL A 369 4.18 5.53 21.31
C VAL A 369 3.02 4.52 21.33
N LEU A 370 1.82 4.96 20.97
CA LEU A 370 0.65 4.08 20.88
C LEU A 370 0.85 2.96 19.84
N SER A 371 1.41 3.31 18.68
CA SER A 371 1.76 2.32 17.66
C SER A 371 2.82 1.34 18.15
N ALA A 372 3.85 1.82 18.87
CA ALA A 372 4.85 0.97 19.51
C ALA A 372 4.22 -0.03 20.48
N ALA A 373 3.31 0.44 21.35
CA ALA A 373 2.60 -0.42 22.31
C ALA A 373 1.76 -1.49 21.59
N ALA A 374 1.05 -1.13 20.53
CA ALA A 374 0.29 -2.08 19.72
C ALA A 374 1.21 -3.14 19.09
N PHE A 375 2.37 -2.73 18.54
CA PHE A 375 3.32 -3.67 17.95
C PHE A 375 4.05 -4.54 18.99
N ILE A 376 4.21 -4.09 20.23
CA ILE A 376 4.68 -4.94 21.33
C ILE A 376 3.65 -6.06 21.60
N ILE A 377 2.36 -5.76 21.57
CA ILE A 377 1.29 -6.77 21.72
C ILE A 377 1.31 -7.75 20.54
N ILE A 378 1.44 -7.25 19.31
CA ILE A 378 1.53 -8.08 18.10
C ILE A 378 2.78 -8.96 18.15
N PHE A 379 3.93 -8.42 18.57
CA PHE A 379 5.15 -9.19 18.80
C PHE A 379 4.96 -10.28 19.84
N GLY A 380 4.33 -9.97 20.97
CA GLY A 380 4.00 -10.94 22.02
C GLY A 380 3.16 -12.10 21.48
N TYR A 381 2.14 -11.80 20.70
CA TYR A 381 1.33 -12.82 20.01
C TYR A 381 2.19 -13.66 19.04
N ALA A 382 3.01 -12.99 18.21
CA ALA A 382 3.88 -13.67 17.25
C ALA A 382 4.88 -14.61 17.91
N LEU A 383 5.44 -14.19 19.05
CA LEU A 383 6.37 -14.99 19.86
C LEU A 383 5.67 -16.22 20.47
N LEU A 384 4.49 -16.03 21.06
CA LEU A 384 3.68 -17.13 21.61
C LEU A 384 3.28 -18.13 20.54
N HIS A 385 2.88 -17.65 19.37
CA HIS A 385 2.57 -18.49 18.21
C HIS A 385 3.79 -19.32 17.77
N TYR A 386 4.94 -18.66 17.61
CA TYR A 386 6.20 -19.34 17.27
C TYR A 386 6.57 -20.43 18.28
N LEU A 387 6.54 -20.12 19.57
CA LEU A 387 6.88 -21.08 20.64
C LEU A 387 5.92 -22.27 20.65
N LYS A 388 4.63 -22.06 20.41
CA LYS A 388 3.62 -23.13 20.34
C LYS A 388 3.87 -24.07 19.15
N VAL A 389 4.12 -23.51 17.96
CA VAL A 389 4.40 -24.30 16.76
C VAL A 389 5.70 -25.09 16.92
N HIS A 390 6.76 -24.46 17.42
CA HIS A 390 8.04 -25.13 17.64
C HIS A 390 7.94 -26.26 18.68
N HIS A 391 7.18 -26.07 19.76
CA HIS A 391 6.96 -27.12 20.76
C HIS A 391 6.16 -28.32 20.20
N GLN A 392 5.22 -28.08 19.27
CA GLN A 392 4.50 -29.15 18.59
C GLN A 392 5.41 -29.95 17.66
N GLN A 393 6.32 -29.29 16.95
CA GLN A 393 7.31 -29.98 16.08
C GLN A 393 8.29 -30.83 16.89
N LEU A 394 8.76 -30.35 18.05
CA LEU A 394 9.64 -31.12 18.95
C LEU A 394 8.96 -32.35 19.58
N LYS A 395 7.63 -32.35 19.70
CA LYS A 395 6.89 -33.52 20.20
C LYS A 395 6.53 -34.54 19.12
N ALA A 396 6.59 -34.14 17.85
CA ALA A 396 6.29 -34.99 16.71
C ALA A 396 7.52 -35.72 16.14
N ASN A 397 8.73 -35.28 16.49
CA ASN A 397 10.03 -35.95 16.24
C ASN A 397 10.48 -36.73 17.48
#